data_7949216ca7d902a74f1bc74dd5bbcefa
#
_entry.id   7949216ca7d902a74f1bc74dd5bbcefa
#
_cell.length_a   1.000
_cell.length_b   1.000
_cell.length_c   1.000
_cell.angle_alpha   90.00
_cell.angle_beta   90.00
_cell.angle_gamma   90.00
#
_symmetry.space_group_name_H-M   'P 1'
#
loop_
_entity.id
_entity.type
_entity.pdbx_description
1 polymer ?
#
loop_
_entity_poly.entity_id
_entity_poly.type
_entity_poly.pdbx_seq_one_letter_code
_entity_poly.pdbx_strand_id
1 'polypeptide(L)'
;MVIALAVMGSGVAVAHQPVVLLNSDTTAAKGPLLVDGTVSFAVRAAFNKSGEKKAFRAQFKEGDALEVQYLIVDKKPENALKSNQLPSVVITGPGGFRLTMKINERTKFYEPYGRTNYLYLARNSEVAKAGIYNFVITARAKSAITVAVGEKEIPGEVVRGAYVAPTVSATPTPTPTPTPTPTPTPTPTPTPTPTPTPTPTPTPTPTPTPTPTVAGYTMAQVRVNNSARSCWTAIDGFVYDLTRWISNHPGGSGAILFLCGTDGTNAYNAQHANQSRPAIRLDGYRIGPLNK
;
A
#
# COMPACT_ATOMS: atom_id res chain seq x y z
N MET A 1 -18.46 32.30 27.19
CA MET A 1 -17.80 32.08 25.88
C MET A 1 -16.73 31.02 26.11
N VAL A 2 -17.07 29.74 25.86
CA VAL A 2 -16.17 28.60 26.08
C VAL A 2 -15.50 28.30 24.75
N ILE A 3 -14.19 28.50 24.70
CA ILE A 3 -13.38 28.14 23.52
C ILE A 3 -13.08 26.64 23.60
N ALA A 4 -13.71 25.86 22.75
CA ALA A 4 -13.38 24.46 22.57
C ALA A 4 -12.08 24.36 21.79
N LEU A 5 -11.01 23.96 22.45
CA LEU A 5 -9.71 23.66 21.85
C LEU A 5 -9.83 22.28 21.16
N ALA A 6 -10.01 22.29 19.83
CA ALA A 6 -9.94 21.09 19.04
C ALA A 6 -8.49 20.62 18.98
N VAL A 7 -8.15 19.59 19.73
CA VAL A 7 -6.88 18.87 19.59
C VAL A 7 -6.94 18.10 18.27
N MET A 8 -6.35 18.65 17.22
CA MET A 8 -6.08 17.93 15.99
C MET A 8 -4.99 16.90 16.28
N GLY A 9 -5.38 15.67 16.51
CA GLY A 9 -4.44 14.55 16.57
C GLY A 9 -3.72 14.42 15.24
N SER A 10 -2.41 14.73 15.25
CA SER A 10 -1.51 14.43 14.14
C SER A 10 -1.50 12.91 13.97
N GLY A 11 -2.20 12.39 12.96
CA GLY A 11 -2.10 10.99 12.58
C GLY A 11 -0.66 10.70 12.16
N VAL A 12 0.09 10.04 13.02
CA VAL A 12 1.41 9.50 12.70
C VAL A 12 1.15 8.38 11.69
N ALA A 13 1.62 8.54 10.46
CA ALA A 13 1.64 7.45 9.50
C ALA A 13 2.52 6.34 10.11
N VAL A 14 1.90 5.23 10.51
CA VAL A 14 2.58 4.09 11.13
C VAL A 14 2.82 3.07 10.03
N ALA A 15 4.07 2.96 9.56
CA ALA A 15 4.49 1.78 8.83
C ALA A 15 4.05 0.54 9.62
N HIS A 16 3.66 -0.51 8.95
CA HIS A 16 3.21 -1.81 9.45
C HIS A 16 3.02 -1.89 10.97
N GLN A 17 1.78 -1.93 11.43
CA GLN A 17 1.47 -2.01 12.87
C GLN A 17 2.11 -3.27 13.49
N PRO A 18 3.02 -3.15 14.47
CA PRO A 18 3.72 -4.29 15.02
C PRO A 18 2.82 -5.11 15.95
N VAL A 19 2.78 -6.42 15.73
CA VAL A 19 2.09 -7.39 16.60
C VAL A 19 3.11 -8.43 17.02
N VAL A 20 3.37 -8.56 18.33
CA VAL A 20 4.31 -9.56 18.86
C VAL A 20 3.54 -10.78 19.34
N LEU A 21 3.88 -11.97 18.80
CA LEU A 21 3.31 -13.24 19.27
C LEU A 21 3.98 -13.68 20.58
N LEU A 22 3.15 -13.90 21.58
CA LEU A 22 3.54 -14.37 22.90
C LEU A 22 3.83 -15.88 22.90
N ASN A 23 4.47 -16.38 23.95
CA ASN A 23 4.69 -17.82 24.12
C ASN A 23 3.39 -18.62 24.34
N SER A 24 2.34 -17.94 24.80
CA SER A 24 0.98 -18.50 24.95
C SER A 24 0.23 -18.65 23.63
N ASP A 25 0.63 -17.96 22.56
CA ASP A 25 -0.07 -17.93 21.26
C ASP A 25 0.21 -19.20 20.43
N THR A 26 0.08 -20.38 21.04
CA THR A 26 0.49 -21.66 20.46
C THR A 26 -0.48 -22.24 19.44
N THR A 27 -1.70 -21.73 19.39
CA THR A 27 -2.75 -22.11 18.42
C THR A 27 -3.45 -20.87 17.88
N ALA A 28 -4.12 -20.99 16.74
CA ALA A 28 -4.87 -19.88 16.15
C ALA A 28 -5.93 -19.29 17.11
N ALA A 29 -6.60 -20.14 17.88
CA ALA A 29 -7.60 -19.70 18.87
C ALA A 29 -6.99 -18.91 20.03
N LYS A 30 -5.77 -19.24 20.45
CA LYS A 30 -5.05 -18.54 21.54
C LYS A 30 -4.32 -17.29 21.06
N GLY A 31 -3.96 -17.25 19.79
CA GLY A 31 -3.26 -16.11 19.20
C GLY A 31 -4.18 -14.93 18.91
N PRO A 32 -3.59 -13.75 18.62
CA PRO A 32 -4.36 -12.56 18.30
C PRO A 32 -5.15 -12.74 16.99
N LEU A 33 -6.24 -11.99 16.88
CA LEU A 33 -6.98 -11.76 15.63
C LEU A 33 -6.72 -10.35 15.13
N LEU A 34 -6.26 -10.24 13.90
CA LEU A 34 -6.27 -9.02 13.11
C LEU A 34 -7.68 -8.86 12.55
N VAL A 35 -8.44 -7.87 13.04
CA VAL A 35 -9.88 -7.73 12.75
C VAL A 35 -10.14 -7.38 11.28
N ASP A 36 -9.21 -6.68 10.66
CA ASP A 36 -9.16 -6.44 9.20
C ASP A 36 -7.79 -6.85 8.67
N GLY A 37 -7.72 -7.98 7.98
CA GLY A 37 -6.49 -8.53 7.41
C GLY A 37 -5.94 -7.74 6.23
N THR A 38 -6.65 -6.74 5.72
CA THR A 38 -6.17 -5.84 4.67
C THR A 38 -5.32 -4.70 5.22
N VAL A 39 -5.41 -4.43 6.54
CA VAL A 39 -4.57 -3.46 7.24
C VAL A 39 -3.15 -3.99 7.36
N SER A 40 -2.18 -3.10 7.27
CA SER A 40 -0.75 -3.42 7.28
C SER A 40 -0.26 -3.76 8.69
N PHE A 41 -0.05 -5.07 8.96
CA PHE A 41 0.48 -5.59 10.21
C PHE A 41 1.83 -6.29 10.02
N ALA A 42 2.78 -6.04 10.91
CA ALA A 42 4.03 -6.80 11.03
C ALA A 42 3.94 -7.76 12.23
N VAL A 43 3.54 -8.99 11.99
CA VAL A 43 3.41 -10.02 13.03
C VAL A 43 4.77 -10.67 13.28
N ARG A 44 5.36 -10.40 14.46
CA ARG A 44 6.70 -10.84 14.85
C ARG A 44 6.62 -12.09 15.74
N ALA A 45 7.39 -13.10 15.40
CA ALA A 45 7.47 -14.36 16.15
C ALA A 45 8.92 -14.74 16.40
N ALA A 46 9.28 -15.03 17.66
CA ALA A 46 10.58 -15.54 18.05
C ALA A 46 10.44 -16.93 18.67
N PHE A 47 11.39 -17.81 18.38
CA PHE A 47 11.42 -19.22 18.78
C PHE A 47 12.77 -19.57 19.37
N ASN A 48 12.76 -20.37 20.43
CA ASN A 48 13.98 -20.81 21.12
C ASN A 48 14.48 -22.17 20.64
N LYS A 49 13.58 -23.02 20.13
CA LYS A 49 13.93 -24.40 19.69
C LYS A 49 13.00 -24.86 18.56
N SER A 50 13.44 -25.91 17.89
CA SER A 50 12.63 -26.61 16.89
C SER A 50 11.35 -27.20 17.50
N GLY A 51 10.27 -27.22 16.74
CA GLY A 51 8.96 -27.75 17.11
C GLY A 51 8.06 -26.74 17.86
N GLU A 52 8.58 -25.62 18.33
CA GLU A 52 7.74 -24.56 18.91
C GLU A 52 6.74 -24.02 17.86
N LYS A 53 5.52 -23.77 18.31
CA LYS A 53 4.47 -23.22 17.47
C LYS A 53 4.00 -21.89 18.01
N LYS A 54 3.74 -20.95 17.09
CA LYS A 54 3.00 -19.73 17.33
C LYS A 54 1.98 -19.54 16.23
N ALA A 55 0.86 -18.92 16.57
CA ALA A 55 -0.21 -18.74 15.62
C ALA A 55 -0.97 -17.43 15.87
N PHE A 56 -1.66 -16.97 14.81
CA PHE A 56 -2.56 -15.83 14.86
C PHE A 56 -3.67 -16.02 13.84
N ARG A 57 -4.62 -15.10 13.82
CA ARG A 57 -5.74 -15.07 12.87
C ARG A 57 -5.81 -13.72 12.19
N ALA A 58 -6.36 -13.70 10.98
CA ALA A 58 -6.73 -12.47 10.29
C ALA A 58 -8.11 -12.66 9.65
N GLN A 59 -8.97 -11.66 9.73
CA GLN A 59 -10.30 -11.68 9.12
C GLN A 59 -10.27 -10.92 7.79
N PHE A 60 -10.94 -11.47 6.79
CA PHE A 60 -11.11 -10.87 5.47
C PHE A 60 -12.57 -10.91 5.06
N LYS A 61 -12.96 -9.99 4.20
CA LYS A 61 -14.24 -9.98 3.48
C LYS A 61 -14.08 -10.68 2.15
N GLU A 62 -15.19 -11.02 1.51
CA GLU A 62 -15.19 -11.55 0.14
C GLU A 62 -14.55 -10.54 -0.81
N GLY A 63 -13.60 -11.01 -1.61
CA GLY A 63 -12.89 -10.19 -2.58
C GLY A 63 -11.73 -9.33 -2.05
N ASP A 64 -11.47 -9.33 -0.73
CA ASP A 64 -10.31 -8.65 -0.17
C ASP A 64 -9.00 -9.26 -0.71
N ALA A 65 -7.95 -8.45 -0.79
CA ALA A 65 -6.62 -8.93 -1.08
C ALA A 65 -5.99 -9.59 0.16
N LEU A 66 -5.70 -10.88 0.07
CA LEU A 66 -4.91 -11.63 1.05
C LEU A 66 -3.43 -11.48 0.70
N GLU A 67 -2.84 -10.36 1.13
CA GLU A 67 -1.43 -10.07 0.95
C GLU A 67 -0.64 -10.61 2.13
N VAL A 68 0.33 -11.48 1.88
CA VAL A 68 1.18 -12.07 2.92
C VAL A 68 2.63 -12.08 2.49
N GLN A 69 3.49 -11.56 3.35
CA GLN A 69 4.92 -11.51 3.13
C GLN A 69 5.64 -12.19 4.30
N TYR A 70 6.63 -13.01 4.00
CA TYR A 70 7.46 -13.67 4.99
C TYR A 70 8.85 -13.08 4.96
N LEU A 71 9.29 -12.50 6.09
CA LEU A 71 10.56 -11.77 6.21
C LEU A 71 11.37 -12.26 7.41
N ILE A 72 12.69 -12.05 7.31
CA ILE A 72 13.61 -12.07 8.45
C ILE A 72 14.40 -10.77 8.47
N VAL A 73 14.91 -10.40 9.65
CA VAL A 73 15.90 -9.32 9.75
C VAL A 73 17.21 -9.79 9.07
N ASP A 74 17.80 -8.93 8.22
CA ASP A 74 19.09 -9.22 7.55
C ASP A 74 20.25 -9.09 8.54
N LYS A 75 20.23 -9.92 9.59
CA LYS A 75 21.23 -9.99 10.65
C LYS A 75 21.38 -11.42 11.14
N LYS A 76 22.57 -11.80 11.58
CA LYS A 76 22.79 -13.10 12.24
C LYS A 76 22.01 -13.18 13.56
N PRO A 77 21.47 -14.36 13.92
CA PRO A 77 21.64 -15.64 13.21
C PRO A 77 20.70 -15.85 12.01
N GLU A 78 19.58 -15.10 11.88
CA GLU A 78 18.48 -15.37 10.96
C GLU A 78 18.93 -15.42 9.49
N ASN A 79 19.73 -14.46 9.05
CA ASN A 79 20.18 -14.39 7.65
C ASN A 79 21.17 -15.50 7.26
N ALA A 80 21.78 -16.21 8.24
CA ALA A 80 22.66 -17.34 8.00
C ALA A 80 21.94 -18.69 7.99
N LEU A 81 20.66 -18.74 8.42
CA LEU A 81 19.87 -19.97 8.43
C LEU A 81 19.53 -20.42 7.00
N LYS A 82 19.65 -21.72 6.75
CA LYS A 82 19.19 -22.34 5.50
C LYS A 82 17.65 -22.36 5.46
N SER A 83 17.05 -22.44 4.27
CA SER A 83 15.60 -22.44 4.11
C SER A 83 14.89 -23.56 4.89
N ASN A 84 15.53 -24.71 5.06
CA ASN A 84 15.00 -25.82 5.86
C ASN A 84 15.14 -25.66 7.37
N GLN A 85 15.88 -24.65 7.84
CA GLN A 85 16.03 -24.30 9.25
C GLN A 85 15.10 -23.15 9.67
N LEU A 86 14.61 -22.38 8.69
CA LEU A 86 13.66 -21.31 8.92
C LEU A 86 12.26 -21.88 9.22
N PRO A 87 11.46 -21.21 10.07
CA PRO A 87 10.09 -21.64 10.38
C PRO A 87 9.22 -21.87 9.15
N SER A 88 8.36 -22.86 9.21
CA SER A 88 7.29 -23.00 8.21
C SER A 88 6.10 -22.15 8.61
N VAL A 89 5.50 -21.47 7.62
CA VAL A 89 4.27 -20.69 7.77
C VAL A 89 3.20 -21.35 6.93
N VAL A 90 2.12 -21.78 7.58
CA VAL A 90 0.96 -22.41 6.94
C VAL A 90 -0.26 -21.57 7.24
N ILE A 91 -1.03 -21.24 6.20
CA ILE A 91 -2.24 -20.46 6.26
C ILE A 91 -3.40 -21.34 5.85
N THR A 92 -4.46 -21.38 6.64
CA THR A 92 -5.70 -22.07 6.32
C THR A 92 -6.88 -21.13 6.46
N GLY A 93 -7.91 -21.29 5.64
CA GLY A 93 -9.04 -20.37 5.60
C GLY A 93 -10.33 -20.99 5.08
N PRO A 94 -11.34 -20.16 4.81
CA PRO A 94 -12.63 -20.59 4.30
C PRO A 94 -12.53 -21.38 2.98
N GLY A 95 -13.51 -22.25 2.74
CA GLY A 95 -13.58 -23.04 1.49
C GLY A 95 -12.46 -24.05 1.30
N GLY A 96 -11.80 -24.48 2.39
CA GLY A 96 -10.67 -25.41 2.31
C GLY A 96 -9.35 -24.75 1.87
N PHE A 97 -9.27 -23.42 1.89
CA PHE A 97 -8.05 -22.70 1.55
C PHE A 97 -6.86 -23.18 2.38
N ARG A 98 -5.76 -23.50 1.72
CA ARG A 98 -4.51 -23.88 2.36
C ARG A 98 -3.32 -23.39 1.54
N LEU A 99 -2.49 -22.58 2.13
CA LEU A 99 -1.24 -22.08 1.58
C LEU A 99 -0.09 -22.40 2.52
N THR A 100 1.01 -22.88 1.97
CA THR A 100 2.29 -22.97 2.69
C THR A 100 3.25 -21.98 2.05
N MET A 101 3.74 -21.01 2.81
CA MET A 101 4.73 -20.04 2.32
C MET A 101 6.02 -20.76 1.96
N LYS A 102 6.28 -20.88 0.64
CA LYS A 102 7.52 -21.49 0.12
C LYS A 102 8.62 -20.45 0.09
N ILE A 103 9.73 -20.70 0.81
CA ILE A 103 10.90 -19.83 0.78
C ILE A 103 11.58 -19.98 -0.58
N ASN A 104 11.42 -19.00 -1.44
CA ASN A 104 11.87 -18.99 -2.84
C ASN A 104 12.68 -17.74 -3.23
N GLU A 105 12.89 -16.82 -2.27
CA GLU A 105 13.68 -15.61 -2.49
C GLU A 105 14.51 -15.25 -1.26
N ARG A 106 15.46 -14.32 -1.42
CA ARG A 106 16.19 -13.62 -0.37
C ARG A 106 16.46 -12.19 -0.83
N THR A 107 15.36 -11.45 -1.08
CA THR A 107 15.39 -10.08 -1.61
C THR A 107 15.58 -9.10 -0.48
N LYS A 108 16.60 -8.25 -0.57
CA LYS A 108 16.86 -7.22 0.43
C LYS A 108 15.77 -6.15 0.41
N PHE A 109 15.36 -5.75 1.59
CA PHE A 109 14.42 -4.67 1.82
C PHE A 109 14.88 -3.83 3.00
N TYR A 110 15.00 -2.52 2.81
CA TYR A 110 15.26 -1.58 3.90
C TYR A 110 13.95 -0.96 4.36
N GLU A 111 13.62 -1.17 5.62
CA GLU A 111 12.45 -0.56 6.25
C GLU A 111 12.89 0.74 6.95
N PRO A 112 12.46 1.92 6.44
CA PRO A 112 13.01 3.20 6.86
C PRO A 112 12.56 3.65 8.26
N TYR A 113 11.39 3.24 8.73
CA TYR A 113 10.87 3.61 10.05
C TYR A 113 11.67 2.99 11.18
N GLY A 114 11.82 1.68 11.17
CA GLY A 114 12.63 0.94 12.13
C GLY A 114 14.11 0.97 11.79
N ARG A 115 14.51 1.58 10.68
CA ARG A 115 15.88 1.61 10.14
C ARG A 115 16.48 0.21 10.09
N THR A 116 15.69 -0.75 9.64
CA THR A 116 16.04 -2.17 9.70
C THR A 116 16.10 -2.77 8.30
N ASN A 117 17.19 -3.50 8.03
CA ASN A 117 17.29 -4.27 6.80
C ASN A 117 16.62 -5.64 7.00
N TYR A 118 15.76 -6.01 6.07
CA TYR A 118 15.08 -7.30 6.02
C TYR A 118 15.45 -8.07 4.76
N LEU A 119 15.20 -9.37 4.78
CA LEU A 119 15.15 -10.22 3.61
C LEU A 119 13.72 -10.74 3.45
N TYR A 120 13.12 -10.48 2.29
CA TYR A 120 11.92 -11.23 1.86
C TYR A 120 12.32 -12.67 1.56
N LEU A 121 11.57 -13.61 2.09
CA LEU A 121 11.75 -15.03 1.89
C LEU A 121 10.67 -15.63 1.01
N ALA A 122 9.47 -15.07 1.09
CA ALA A 122 8.32 -15.41 0.26
C ALA A 122 7.30 -14.29 0.28
N ARG A 123 6.58 -14.13 -0.82
CA ARG A 123 5.43 -13.22 -0.96
C ARG A 123 4.31 -13.94 -1.65
N ASN A 124 3.08 -13.70 -1.20
CA ASN A 124 1.88 -14.29 -1.79
C ASN A 124 0.75 -13.27 -1.80
N SER A 125 0.01 -13.22 -2.89
CA SER A 125 -1.16 -12.39 -3.10
C SER A 125 -2.27 -13.25 -3.67
N GLU A 126 -3.40 -13.32 -2.97
CA GLU A 126 -4.59 -14.09 -3.34
C GLU A 126 -5.85 -13.26 -3.11
N VAL A 127 -6.94 -13.66 -3.74
CA VAL A 127 -8.26 -13.09 -3.44
C VAL A 127 -8.90 -13.89 -2.31
N ALA A 128 -9.22 -13.21 -1.21
CA ALA A 128 -9.81 -13.85 -0.04
C ALA A 128 -11.29 -14.16 -0.25
N LYS A 129 -11.73 -15.28 0.34
CA LYS A 129 -13.13 -15.52 0.68
C LYS A 129 -13.43 -14.93 2.05
N ALA A 130 -14.68 -14.52 2.27
CA ALA A 130 -15.10 -13.98 3.57
C ALA A 130 -14.86 -14.98 4.70
N GLY A 131 -14.22 -14.54 5.77
CA GLY A 131 -14.00 -15.32 6.98
C GLY A 131 -12.64 -15.16 7.64
N ILE A 132 -12.33 -16.04 8.57
CA ILE A 132 -11.09 -16.01 9.35
C ILE A 132 -10.08 -16.96 8.77
N TYR A 133 -8.87 -16.45 8.53
CA TYR A 133 -7.70 -17.20 8.13
C TYR A 133 -6.80 -17.44 9.35
N ASN A 134 -6.33 -18.67 9.49
CA ASN A 134 -5.46 -19.11 10.57
C ASN A 134 -4.03 -19.23 10.06
N PHE A 135 -3.12 -18.54 10.70
CA PHE A 135 -1.68 -18.54 10.40
C PHE A 135 -0.99 -19.36 11.49
N VAL A 136 -0.35 -20.45 11.10
CA VAL A 136 0.41 -21.32 12.01
C VAL A 136 1.87 -21.31 11.60
N ILE A 137 2.72 -20.89 12.53
CA ILE A 137 4.17 -20.82 12.37
C ILE A 137 4.79 -21.92 13.23
N THR A 138 5.57 -22.81 12.58
CA THR A 138 6.26 -23.90 13.28
C THR A 138 7.76 -23.73 13.12
N ALA A 139 8.46 -23.57 14.23
CA ALA A 139 9.90 -23.42 14.27
C ALA A 139 10.63 -24.71 13.82
N ARG A 140 11.74 -24.56 13.10
CA ARG A 140 12.66 -25.63 12.72
C ARG A 140 14.04 -25.48 13.37
N ALA A 141 14.32 -24.27 13.87
CA ALA A 141 15.50 -23.92 14.66
C ALA A 141 15.17 -22.70 15.55
N LYS A 142 16.09 -22.32 16.42
CA LYS A 142 16.05 -21.02 17.10
C LYS A 142 16.13 -19.92 16.05
N SER A 143 15.13 -19.02 16.04
CA SER A 143 15.01 -17.98 15.01
C SER A 143 13.94 -16.96 15.37
N ALA A 144 14.00 -15.77 14.75
CA ALA A 144 12.95 -14.78 14.77
C ALA A 144 12.53 -14.46 13.34
N ILE A 145 11.23 -14.29 13.13
CA ILE A 145 10.67 -13.96 11.83
C ILE A 145 9.60 -12.86 11.92
N THR A 146 9.26 -12.30 10.78
CA THR A 146 8.11 -11.42 10.61
C THR A 146 7.21 -11.99 9.52
N VAL A 147 5.92 -12.07 9.80
CA VAL A 147 4.88 -12.30 8.77
C VAL A 147 4.12 -10.98 8.64
N ALA A 148 4.31 -10.29 7.52
CA ALA A 148 3.52 -9.10 7.22
C ALA A 148 2.22 -9.54 6.56
N VAL A 149 1.11 -8.92 6.96
CA VAL A 149 -0.25 -9.19 6.45
C VAL A 149 -0.89 -7.85 6.11
N GLY A 150 -1.49 -7.77 4.93
CA GLY A 150 -2.17 -6.57 4.45
C GLY A 150 -1.22 -5.43 4.05
N GLU A 151 -1.77 -4.41 3.41
CA GLU A 151 -1.01 -3.29 2.86
C GLU A 151 -1.61 -1.91 3.18
N LYS A 152 -2.83 -1.86 3.76
CA LYS A 152 -3.47 -0.59 4.10
C LYS A 152 -2.83 0.01 5.34
N GLU A 153 -2.14 1.12 5.19
CA GLU A 153 -1.49 1.85 6.30
C GLU A 153 -2.48 2.74 7.05
N ILE A 154 -3.42 2.10 7.73
CA ILE A 154 -4.37 2.73 8.64
C ILE A 154 -4.28 2.03 10.00
N PRO A 155 -4.70 2.68 11.11
CA PRO A 155 -4.79 2.00 12.39
C PRO A 155 -5.70 0.78 12.29
N GLY A 156 -5.20 -0.39 12.72
CA GLY A 156 -5.93 -1.63 12.72
C GLY A 156 -6.20 -2.12 14.14
N GLU A 157 -7.26 -2.89 14.29
CA GLU A 157 -7.66 -3.50 15.55
C GLU A 157 -7.08 -4.91 15.68
N VAL A 158 -6.52 -5.20 16.86
CA VAL A 158 -5.97 -6.52 17.21
C VAL A 158 -6.64 -7.00 18.49
N VAL A 159 -7.37 -8.12 18.41
CA VAL A 159 -8.11 -8.69 19.54
C VAL A 159 -7.41 -9.97 20.02
N ARG A 160 -7.25 -10.10 21.35
CA ARG A 160 -6.78 -11.33 21.98
C ARG A 160 -7.93 -11.99 22.73
N GLY A 161 -8.07 -13.31 22.62
CA GLY A 161 -9.13 -14.09 23.24
C GLY A 161 -10.27 -14.42 22.28
N ALA A 162 -11.47 -14.73 22.83
CA ALA A 162 -12.64 -15.03 22.04
C ALA A 162 -13.16 -13.75 21.36
N TYR A 163 -13.13 -13.74 20.04
CA TYR A 163 -13.69 -12.66 19.23
C TYR A 163 -15.15 -13.01 18.92
N VAL A 164 -16.07 -12.18 19.34
CA VAL A 164 -17.46 -12.20 18.89
C VAL A 164 -17.60 -11.13 17.83
N ALA A 165 -17.77 -11.56 16.57
CA ALA A 165 -17.99 -10.62 15.48
C ALA A 165 -19.21 -9.74 15.82
N PRO A 166 -19.16 -8.42 15.64
CA PRO A 166 -20.32 -7.57 15.79
C PRO A 166 -21.43 -8.10 14.87
N THR A 167 -22.59 -8.39 15.44
CA THR A 167 -23.77 -8.75 14.67
C THR A 167 -24.14 -7.51 13.85
N VAL A 168 -23.83 -7.54 12.56
CA VAL A 168 -24.33 -6.50 11.64
C VAL A 168 -25.86 -6.64 11.65
N SER A 169 -26.52 -5.77 12.40
CA SER A 169 -27.96 -5.57 12.25
C SER A 169 -28.15 -5.19 10.79
N ALA A 170 -28.92 -5.98 10.06
CA ALA A 170 -29.18 -5.70 8.66
C ALA A 170 -29.64 -4.24 8.53
N THR A 171 -28.84 -3.41 7.91
CA THR A 171 -29.25 -2.06 7.55
C THR A 171 -30.53 -2.20 6.73
N PRO A 172 -31.63 -1.52 7.07
CA PRO A 172 -32.85 -1.63 6.28
C PRO A 172 -32.51 -1.29 4.85
N THR A 173 -32.87 -2.19 3.94
CA THR A 173 -32.74 -1.99 2.50
C THR A 173 -33.35 -0.63 2.17
N PRO A 174 -32.63 0.31 1.53
CA PRO A 174 -33.20 1.60 1.18
C PRO A 174 -34.46 1.36 0.33
N THR A 175 -35.58 1.90 0.78
CA THR A 175 -36.82 1.93 0.00
C THR A 175 -36.50 2.59 -1.35
N PRO A 176 -36.87 2.00 -2.49
CA PRO A 176 -36.56 2.58 -3.78
C PRO A 176 -37.12 4.00 -3.86
N THR A 177 -36.24 4.96 -4.05
CA THR A 177 -36.63 6.35 -4.31
C THR A 177 -37.47 6.38 -5.58
N PRO A 178 -38.64 7.02 -5.60
CA PRO A 178 -39.48 7.10 -6.82
C PRO A 178 -38.64 7.69 -7.95
N THR A 179 -38.64 6.99 -9.08
CA THR A 179 -38.01 7.44 -10.33
C THR A 179 -38.59 8.80 -10.71
N PRO A 180 -37.79 9.84 -10.95
CA PRO A 180 -38.31 11.12 -11.36
C PRO A 180 -39.06 10.96 -12.69
N THR A 181 -40.28 11.48 -12.72
CA THR A 181 -41.10 11.57 -13.94
C THR A 181 -40.33 12.38 -15.02
N PRO A 182 -40.22 11.90 -16.23
CA PRO A 182 -39.47 12.63 -17.26
C PRO A 182 -40.07 14.04 -17.48
N THR A 183 -39.22 15.04 -17.31
CA THR A 183 -39.53 16.43 -17.61
C THR A 183 -39.77 16.53 -19.14
N PRO A 184 -40.81 17.21 -19.59
CA PRO A 184 -41.08 17.36 -21.03
C PRO A 184 -39.89 18.02 -21.72
N THR A 185 -39.46 17.39 -22.83
CA THR A 185 -38.38 17.88 -23.68
C THR A 185 -38.78 19.26 -24.25
N PRO A 186 -37.94 20.29 -24.12
CA PRO A 186 -38.24 21.59 -24.71
C PRO A 186 -38.34 21.48 -26.22
N THR A 187 -39.39 22.11 -26.80
CA THR A 187 -39.60 22.22 -28.22
C THR A 187 -38.42 22.95 -28.87
N PRO A 188 -37.88 22.46 -29.99
CA PRO A 188 -36.72 23.11 -30.61
C PRO A 188 -37.06 24.54 -31.05
N THR A 189 -36.25 25.49 -30.61
CA THR A 189 -36.26 26.89 -31.03
C THR A 189 -35.81 26.94 -32.50
N PRO A 190 -36.48 27.74 -33.38
CA PRO A 190 -36.09 27.83 -34.79
C PRO A 190 -34.65 28.31 -34.94
N THR A 191 -33.87 27.57 -35.74
CA THR A 191 -32.48 27.89 -36.07
C THR A 191 -32.39 29.24 -36.79
N PRO A 192 -31.55 30.18 -36.34
CA PRO A 192 -31.38 31.44 -37.06
C PRO A 192 -30.78 31.21 -38.47
N THR A 193 -31.31 31.94 -39.45
CA THR A 193 -30.82 31.94 -40.83
C THR A 193 -29.34 32.38 -40.85
N PRO A 194 -28.46 31.71 -41.60
CA PRO A 194 -27.04 32.06 -41.64
C PRO A 194 -26.81 33.45 -42.22
N THR A 195 -26.10 34.26 -41.46
CA THR A 195 -25.57 35.56 -41.91
C THR A 195 -24.46 35.33 -42.94
N PRO A 196 -24.33 36.10 -44.01
CA PRO A 196 -23.29 35.91 -45.01
C PRO A 196 -21.91 36.04 -44.40
N THR A 197 -21.07 35.03 -44.67
CA THR A 197 -19.68 34.95 -44.21
C THR A 197 -18.86 36.07 -44.85
N PRO A 198 -18.11 36.88 -44.08
CA PRO A 198 -17.17 37.85 -44.62
C PRO A 198 -16.04 37.15 -45.39
N THR A 199 -15.67 37.74 -46.53
CA THR A 199 -14.52 37.29 -47.36
C THR A 199 -13.24 37.25 -46.53
N PRO A 200 -12.42 36.19 -46.58
CA PRO A 200 -11.23 36.10 -45.79
C PRO A 200 -10.18 37.16 -46.17
N THR A 201 -9.76 37.93 -45.21
CA THR A 201 -8.58 38.81 -45.30
C THR A 201 -7.33 37.93 -45.37
N PRO A 202 -6.30 38.25 -46.19
CA PRO A 202 -5.12 37.41 -46.26
C PRO A 202 -4.42 37.30 -44.89
N THR A 203 -4.25 36.07 -44.46
CA THR A 203 -3.58 35.72 -43.19
C THR A 203 -2.10 36.08 -43.27
N PRO A 204 -1.53 36.84 -42.33
CA PRO A 204 -0.07 37.06 -42.27
C PRO A 204 0.65 35.74 -42.11
N THR A 205 1.75 35.56 -42.85
CA THR A 205 2.65 34.41 -42.78
C THR A 205 3.07 34.22 -41.32
N PRO A 206 2.94 33.01 -40.73
CA PRO A 206 3.33 32.81 -39.33
C PRO A 206 4.81 32.97 -39.14
N THR A 207 5.18 33.90 -38.30
CA THR A 207 6.55 33.99 -37.73
C THR A 207 6.86 32.69 -37.02
N PRO A 208 8.04 32.07 -37.16
CA PRO A 208 8.32 30.80 -36.49
C PRO A 208 8.18 30.99 -34.99
N THR A 209 7.21 30.30 -34.40
CA THR A 209 7.01 30.25 -32.97
C THR A 209 8.23 29.57 -32.34
N PRO A 210 8.88 30.16 -31.34
CA PRO A 210 9.99 29.50 -30.65
C PRO A 210 9.46 28.16 -30.09
N THR A 211 10.17 27.08 -30.40
CA THR A 211 9.89 25.75 -29.85
C THR A 211 9.83 25.88 -28.32
N PRO A 212 8.77 25.45 -27.63
CA PRO A 212 8.69 25.56 -26.18
C PRO A 212 9.86 24.78 -25.59
N THR A 213 10.84 25.47 -25.03
CA THR A 213 11.83 24.87 -24.16
C THR A 213 11.08 24.34 -22.95
N VAL A 214 11.03 23.04 -22.77
CA VAL A 214 10.39 22.41 -21.60
C VAL A 214 11.18 22.93 -20.38
N ALA A 215 10.61 23.89 -19.69
CA ALA A 215 11.21 24.43 -18.46
C ALA A 215 11.29 23.28 -17.44
N GLY A 216 12.52 22.87 -17.13
CA GLY A 216 12.73 21.80 -16.15
C GLY A 216 12.55 22.31 -14.71
N TYR A 217 12.51 21.38 -13.79
CA TYR A 217 12.37 21.64 -12.35
C TYR A 217 13.74 21.62 -11.68
N THR A 218 13.90 22.37 -10.60
CA THR A 218 15.11 22.37 -9.78
C THR A 218 14.93 21.53 -8.52
N MET A 219 16.03 21.07 -7.92
CA MET A 219 15.98 20.39 -6.61
C MET A 219 15.42 21.28 -5.51
N ALA A 220 15.54 22.60 -5.62
CA ALA A 220 14.92 23.54 -4.68
C ALA A 220 13.38 23.42 -4.74
N GLN A 221 12.81 23.33 -5.93
CA GLN A 221 11.36 23.11 -6.10
C GLN A 221 10.93 21.71 -5.63
N VAL A 222 11.74 20.67 -5.84
CA VAL A 222 11.47 19.34 -5.29
C VAL A 222 11.42 19.38 -3.77
N ARG A 223 12.39 20.01 -3.11
CA ARG A 223 12.50 20.08 -1.64
C ARG A 223 11.33 20.77 -0.94
N VAL A 224 10.67 21.74 -1.55
CA VAL A 224 9.49 22.39 -0.93
C VAL A 224 8.24 21.53 -1.03
N ASN A 225 8.22 20.54 -1.91
CA ASN A 225 7.12 19.61 -2.11
C ASN A 225 7.39 18.27 -1.37
N ASN A 226 7.53 18.34 -0.04
CA ASN A 226 8.00 17.26 0.83
C ASN A 226 6.93 16.73 1.80
N SER A 227 5.67 16.83 1.46
CA SER A 227 4.56 16.44 2.34
C SER A 227 3.55 15.53 1.63
N ALA A 228 2.67 14.89 2.41
CA ALA A 228 1.58 14.08 1.85
C ALA A 228 0.59 14.87 0.96
N ARG A 229 0.55 16.19 1.09
CA ARG A 229 -0.30 17.07 0.27
C ARG A 229 0.37 17.52 -1.02
N SER A 230 1.69 17.46 -1.06
CA SER A 230 2.51 17.79 -2.23
C SER A 230 3.83 17.03 -2.12
N CYS A 231 3.93 15.93 -2.84
CA CYS A 231 5.05 14.99 -2.76
C CYS A 231 5.74 14.87 -4.12
N TRP A 232 6.81 15.63 -4.29
CA TRP A 232 7.65 15.52 -5.48
C TRP A 232 8.95 14.81 -5.14
N THR A 233 9.47 14.05 -6.08
CA THR A 233 10.79 13.42 -5.98
C THR A 233 11.51 13.51 -7.32
N ALA A 234 12.82 13.58 -7.28
CA ALA A 234 13.65 13.39 -8.47
C ALA A 234 14.08 11.93 -8.58
N ILE A 235 13.98 11.33 -9.77
CA ILE A 235 14.48 9.98 -10.06
C ILE A 235 15.07 9.99 -11.47
N ASP A 236 16.33 9.56 -11.59
CA ASP A 236 17.07 9.42 -12.86
C ASP A 236 16.98 10.66 -13.76
N GLY A 237 17.10 11.86 -13.17
CA GLY A 237 17.11 13.12 -13.88
C GLY A 237 15.74 13.67 -14.30
N PHE A 238 14.66 13.11 -13.79
CA PHE A 238 13.30 13.60 -13.98
C PHE A 238 12.63 13.85 -12.64
N VAL A 239 11.65 14.75 -12.63
CA VAL A 239 10.83 15.06 -11.44
C VAL A 239 9.45 14.44 -11.60
N TYR A 240 8.96 13.85 -10.53
CA TYR A 240 7.70 13.13 -10.45
C TYR A 240 6.83 13.69 -9.33
N ASP A 241 5.56 13.92 -9.59
CA ASP A 241 4.55 14.24 -8.56
C ASP A 241 3.86 12.95 -8.11
N LEU A 242 4.30 12.44 -6.98
CA LEU A 242 3.79 11.19 -6.40
C LEU A 242 2.64 11.42 -5.40
N THR A 243 2.11 12.63 -5.28
CA THR A 243 1.07 12.98 -4.31
C THR A 243 -0.12 12.02 -4.37
N ARG A 244 -0.61 11.71 -5.56
CA ARG A 244 -1.74 10.79 -5.77
C ARG A 244 -1.34 9.31 -5.67
N TRP A 245 -0.04 9.02 -5.70
CA TRP A 245 0.47 7.66 -5.61
C TRP A 245 0.72 7.21 -4.18
N ILE A 246 0.81 8.13 -3.22
CA ILE A 246 1.09 7.84 -1.81
C ILE A 246 0.16 6.75 -1.27
N SER A 247 -1.15 6.90 -1.44
CA SER A 247 -2.16 5.96 -0.94
C SER A 247 -2.37 4.70 -1.80
N ASN A 248 -1.78 4.67 -3.00
CA ASN A 248 -1.98 3.59 -3.98
C ASN A 248 -0.71 2.77 -4.22
N HIS A 249 0.39 3.09 -3.54
CA HIS A 249 1.65 2.38 -3.71
C HIS A 249 1.60 1.01 -3.01
N PRO A 250 1.85 -0.10 -3.71
CA PRO A 250 1.80 -1.46 -3.12
C PRO A 250 2.78 -1.69 -1.98
N GLY A 251 3.90 -0.95 -1.95
CA GLY A 251 4.87 -0.97 -0.85
C GLY A 251 4.51 -0.05 0.32
N GLY A 252 3.27 0.47 0.34
CA GLY A 252 2.76 1.37 1.36
C GLY A 252 3.08 2.85 1.12
N SER A 253 2.30 3.73 1.77
CA SER A 253 2.45 5.19 1.66
C SER A 253 3.78 5.68 2.22
N GLY A 254 4.33 5.02 3.24
CA GLY A 254 5.61 5.37 3.85
C GLY A 254 6.78 5.32 2.88
N ALA A 255 6.80 4.34 1.96
CA ALA A 255 7.83 4.24 0.93
C ALA A 255 7.83 5.46 -0.02
N ILE A 256 6.65 6.01 -0.33
CA ILE A 256 6.53 7.21 -1.17
C ILE A 256 6.82 8.46 -0.35
N LEU A 257 6.27 8.59 0.87
CA LEU A 257 6.50 9.74 1.73
C LEU A 257 7.99 9.95 2.04
N PHE A 258 8.76 8.88 2.13
CA PHE A 258 10.22 8.93 2.29
C PHE A 258 10.92 9.60 1.10
N LEU A 259 10.36 9.50 -0.10
CA LEU A 259 10.91 10.10 -1.32
C LEU A 259 10.53 11.58 -1.47
N CYS A 260 9.47 12.05 -0.79
CA CYS A 260 8.98 13.41 -0.95
C CYS A 260 10.07 14.44 -0.59
N GLY A 261 10.31 15.38 -1.51
CA GLY A 261 11.30 16.44 -1.33
C GLY A 261 12.76 16.02 -1.56
N THR A 262 13.02 14.78 -2.00
CA THR A 262 14.36 14.22 -2.13
C THR A 262 14.72 13.79 -3.54
N ASP A 263 16.01 13.49 -3.79
CA ASP A 263 16.44 12.67 -4.90
C ASP A 263 16.27 11.20 -4.50
N GLY A 264 15.23 10.59 -5.04
CA GLY A 264 14.83 9.20 -4.78
C GLY A 264 15.49 8.18 -5.69
N THR A 265 16.42 8.57 -6.58
CA THR A 265 17.05 7.70 -7.57
C THR A 265 17.58 6.41 -6.96
N ASN A 266 18.41 6.52 -5.92
CA ASN A 266 19.01 5.35 -5.28
C ASN A 266 17.95 4.45 -4.62
N ALA A 267 16.97 5.03 -3.94
CA ALA A 267 15.91 4.28 -3.27
C ALA A 267 15.01 3.55 -4.28
N TYR A 268 14.61 4.24 -5.35
CA TYR A 268 13.82 3.65 -6.43
C TYR A 268 14.56 2.50 -7.12
N ASN A 269 15.82 2.73 -7.53
CA ASN A 269 16.62 1.73 -8.23
C ASN A 269 16.95 0.53 -7.33
N ALA A 270 17.19 0.73 -6.04
CA ALA A 270 17.39 -0.37 -5.09
C ALA A 270 16.17 -1.31 -5.01
N GLN A 271 14.95 -0.77 -5.16
CA GLN A 271 13.71 -1.53 -5.04
C GLN A 271 13.17 -2.04 -6.39
N HIS A 272 13.36 -1.26 -7.48
CA HIS A 272 12.64 -1.45 -8.74
C HIS A 272 13.55 -1.55 -9.97
N ALA A 273 14.87 -1.63 -9.82
CA ALA A 273 15.76 -1.78 -10.96
C ALA A 273 15.34 -2.96 -11.85
N ASN A 274 15.30 -2.74 -13.16
CA ASN A 274 14.92 -3.73 -14.16
C ASN A 274 13.47 -4.25 -14.11
N GLN A 275 12.56 -3.57 -13.38
CA GLN A 275 11.15 -3.92 -13.31
C GLN A 275 10.32 -3.00 -14.22
N SER A 276 9.77 -3.54 -15.30
CA SER A 276 9.02 -2.76 -16.30
C SER A 276 7.73 -2.16 -15.76
N ARG A 277 6.99 -2.86 -14.88
CA ARG A 277 5.72 -2.37 -14.32
C ARG A 277 5.89 -1.13 -13.45
N PRO A 278 6.80 -1.09 -12.44
CA PRO A 278 7.10 0.12 -11.71
C PRO A 278 7.57 1.27 -12.58
N ALA A 279 8.41 1.01 -13.59
CA ALA A 279 8.89 2.04 -14.50
C ALA A 279 7.77 2.70 -15.32
N ILE A 280 6.88 1.90 -15.91
CA ILE A 280 5.69 2.39 -16.64
C ILE A 280 4.77 3.19 -15.69
N ARG A 281 4.59 2.70 -14.46
CA ARG A 281 3.76 3.40 -13.47
C ARG A 281 4.37 4.74 -13.07
N LEU A 282 5.68 4.78 -12.81
CA LEU A 282 6.41 5.99 -12.44
C LEU A 282 6.32 7.04 -13.56
N ASP A 283 6.45 6.63 -14.82
CA ASP A 283 6.37 7.54 -15.96
C ASP A 283 5.03 8.30 -16.03
N GLY A 284 3.95 7.69 -15.59
CA GLY A 284 2.63 8.32 -15.48
C GLY A 284 2.53 9.46 -14.45
N TYR A 285 3.54 9.64 -13.61
CA TYR A 285 3.63 10.73 -12.60
C TYR A 285 4.71 11.76 -12.94
N ARG A 286 5.38 11.60 -14.07
CA ARG A 286 6.44 12.51 -14.50
C ARG A 286 5.90 13.88 -14.85
N ILE A 287 6.48 14.93 -14.24
CA ILE A 287 6.11 16.32 -14.49
C ILE A 287 7.13 17.09 -15.31
N GLY A 288 8.37 16.64 -15.42
CA GLY A 288 9.37 17.24 -16.29
C GLY A 288 10.80 16.84 -15.96
N PRO A 289 11.80 17.36 -16.72
CA PRO A 289 13.21 17.11 -16.45
C PRO A 289 13.68 17.85 -15.20
N LEU A 290 14.67 17.28 -14.51
CA LEU A 290 15.39 17.94 -13.44
C LEU A 290 16.53 18.77 -14.04
N ASN A 291 16.52 20.08 -13.80
CA ASN A 291 17.63 20.96 -14.15
C ASN A 291 18.75 20.81 -13.11
N LYS A 292 19.98 20.74 -13.60
CA LYS A 292 21.18 20.69 -12.78
C LYS A 292 21.52 22.05 -12.21
#